data_264e8eac6074337d3b0c182c8528c888
#
_entry.id   264e8eac6074337d3b0c182c8528c888
#
_cell.length_a   1.000
_cell.length_b   1.000
_cell.length_c   1.000
_cell.angle_alpha   90.00
_cell.angle_beta   90.00
_cell.angle_gamma   90.00
#
_symmetry.space_group_name_H-M   'P 1'
#
loop_
_entity.id
_entity.type
_entity.pdbx_description
1 polymer ?
#
loop_
_entity_poly.entity_id
_entity_poly.type
_entity_poly.pdbx_seq_one_letter_code
_entity_poly.pdbx_strand_id
1 'polypeptide(L)'
;MEHVEYTYTVGMTDEEVAKRLREGTTAVLALAHDDDAYAVPVSYAYEDGSLYLRLSDDGHSKKLAFAGTTEETCLVCYDVADGDSWSIVVEGRLRRLDPEERDAFDATAINDAFDDLRVFDESIQDVEVVMFELDAERVTGRRTGEHV
;
A
#
# COMPACT_ATOMS: atom_id res chain seq x y z
N MET A 1 7.37 29.80 31.71
CA MET A 1 7.55 28.41 31.40
C MET A 1 6.66 28.05 30.21
N GLU A 2 7.28 27.63 29.16
CA GLU A 2 6.51 27.27 27.96
C GLU A 2 5.65 26.03 28.21
N HIS A 3 4.40 26.12 27.76
CA HIS A 3 3.49 25.02 27.85
C HIS A 3 3.76 24.05 26.66
N VAL A 4 4.30 22.89 26.98
CA VAL A 4 4.58 21.89 25.96
C VAL A 4 3.42 20.91 25.89
N GLU A 5 2.76 20.88 24.72
CA GLU A 5 1.73 19.89 24.43
C GLU A 5 2.37 18.60 23.94
N TYR A 6 2.08 17.51 24.61
CA TYR A 6 2.54 16.20 24.19
C TYR A 6 1.42 15.46 23.46
N THR A 7 1.68 15.07 22.24
CA THR A 7 0.78 14.20 21.49
C THR A 7 1.25 12.76 21.66
N TYR A 8 0.39 11.93 22.15
CA TYR A 8 0.68 10.51 22.33
C TYR A 8 0.07 9.70 21.21
N THR A 9 0.83 8.72 20.72
CA THR A 9 0.29 7.73 19.81
C THR A 9 0.09 6.41 20.54
N VAL A 10 -0.97 5.71 20.18
CA VAL A 10 -1.29 4.41 20.75
C VAL A 10 -1.37 3.37 19.63
N GLY A 11 -1.17 2.10 19.99
CA GLY A 11 -1.33 1.01 19.04
C GLY A 11 -2.78 0.86 18.61
N MET A 12 -2.99 0.53 17.35
CA MET A 12 -4.30 0.20 16.82
C MET A 12 -4.62 -1.27 17.08
N THR A 13 -5.90 -1.57 17.32
CA THR A 13 -6.36 -2.95 17.39
C THR A 13 -6.39 -3.56 15.98
N ASP A 14 -6.46 -4.88 15.90
CA ASP A 14 -6.56 -5.57 14.61
C ASP A 14 -7.81 -5.15 13.83
N GLU A 15 -8.91 -4.88 14.52
CA GLU A 15 -10.15 -4.39 13.90
C GLU A 15 -9.99 -2.99 13.33
N GLU A 16 -9.31 -2.11 14.06
CA GLU A 16 -9.02 -0.75 13.59
C GLU A 16 -8.14 -0.77 12.34
N VAL A 17 -7.10 -1.61 12.35
CA VAL A 17 -6.22 -1.79 11.20
C VAL A 17 -7.00 -2.27 9.98
N ALA A 18 -7.79 -3.33 10.14
CA ALA A 18 -8.57 -3.90 9.05
C ALA A 18 -9.57 -2.88 8.48
N LYS A 19 -10.21 -2.12 9.34
CA LYS A 19 -11.14 -1.07 8.92
C LYS A 19 -10.46 -0.01 8.06
N ARG A 20 -9.31 0.50 8.52
CA ARG A 20 -8.56 1.52 7.79
C ARG A 20 -8.06 1.01 6.44
N LEU A 21 -7.58 -0.23 6.41
CA LEU A 21 -7.12 -0.84 5.16
C LEU A 21 -8.27 -1.02 4.16
N ARG A 22 -9.46 -1.42 4.63
CA ARG A 22 -10.63 -1.56 3.75
C ARG A 22 -11.13 -0.24 3.19
N GLU A 23 -11.05 0.83 3.97
CA GLU A 23 -11.52 2.16 3.56
C GLU A 23 -10.55 2.86 2.61
N GLY A 24 -9.27 2.52 2.66
CA GLY A 24 -8.25 3.15 1.85
C GLY A 24 -8.14 2.55 0.46
N THR A 25 -7.54 3.31 -0.45
CA THR A 25 -7.36 2.90 -1.86
C THR A 25 -5.94 3.14 -2.35
N THR A 26 -5.17 3.97 -1.67
CA THR A 26 -3.81 4.31 -2.06
C THR A 26 -2.85 4.17 -0.89
N ALA A 27 -1.61 3.83 -1.19
CA ALA A 27 -0.55 3.64 -0.21
C ALA A 27 0.79 3.96 -0.83
N VAL A 28 1.83 4.01 -0.02
CA VAL A 28 3.20 4.13 -0.50
C VAL A 28 3.88 2.77 -0.35
N LEU A 29 4.38 2.26 -1.46
CA LEU A 29 5.13 1.01 -1.51
C LEU A 29 6.62 1.32 -1.49
N ALA A 30 7.34 0.80 -0.51
CA ALA A 30 8.77 0.94 -0.38
C ALA A 30 9.47 -0.36 -0.78
N LEU A 31 10.42 -0.24 -1.67
CA LEU A 31 11.18 -1.35 -2.24
C LEU A 31 12.67 -1.09 -2.05
N ALA A 32 13.45 -2.15 -2.03
CA ALA A 32 14.90 -2.04 -1.88
C ALA A 32 15.60 -3.13 -2.68
N HIS A 33 16.73 -2.77 -3.28
CA HIS A 33 17.62 -3.72 -3.95
C HIS A 33 19.05 -3.31 -3.66
N ASP A 34 19.82 -4.19 -3.04
CA ASP A 34 21.12 -3.88 -2.47
C ASP A 34 21.00 -2.66 -1.53
N ASP A 35 21.72 -1.59 -1.76
CA ASP A 35 21.65 -0.38 -0.95
C ASP A 35 20.75 0.70 -1.57
N ASP A 36 20.08 0.39 -2.68
CA ASP A 36 19.16 1.32 -3.32
C ASP A 36 17.76 1.20 -2.74
N ALA A 37 17.16 2.34 -2.42
CA ALA A 37 15.79 2.42 -1.93
C ALA A 37 14.91 3.12 -2.95
N TYR A 38 13.68 2.65 -3.07
CA TYR A 38 12.70 3.23 -3.98
C TYR A 38 11.32 3.20 -3.34
N ALA A 39 10.63 4.32 -3.36
CA ALA A 39 9.27 4.41 -2.82
C ALA A 39 8.35 5.06 -3.85
N VAL A 40 7.16 4.53 -4.01
CA VAL A 40 6.20 4.97 -5.03
C VAL A 40 4.77 4.85 -4.51
N PRO A 41 3.89 5.82 -4.83
CA PRO A 41 2.47 5.66 -4.56
C PRO A 41 1.88 4.55 -5.41
N VAL A 42 1.01 3.76 -4.81
CA VAL A 42 0.35 2.64 -5.48
C VAL A 42 -1.12 2.60 -5.10
N SER A 43 -1.92 2.00 -5.96
CA SER A 43 -3.29 1.61 -5.62
C SER A 43 -3.29 0.22 -5.01
N TYR A 44 -4.14 0.02 -4.01
CA TYR A 44 -4.27 -1.28 -3.38
C TYR A 44 -5.72 -1.63 -3.10
N ALA A 45 -5.97 -2.91 -2.92
CA ALA A 45 -7.25 -3.42 -2.42
C ALA A 45 -6.98 -4.36 -1.24
N TYR A 46 -7.83 -4.29 -0.23
CA TYR A 46 -7.79 -5.18 0.91
C TYR A 46 -9.05 -6.04 0.91
N GLU A 47 -8.88 -7.34 0.80
CA GLU A 47 -9.98 -8.30 0.76
C GLU A 47 -9.64 -9.53 1.59
N ASP A 48 -10.49 -9.88 2.53
CA ASP A 48 -10.38 -11.11 3.34
C ASP A 48 -9.00 -11.31 3.98
N GLY A 49 -8.41 -10.20 4.46
CA GLY A 49 -7.09 -10.23 5.10
C GLY A 49 -5.91 -10.20 4.15
N SER A 50 -6.15 -10.15 2.85
CA SER A 50 -5.10 -10.09 1.84
C SER A 50 -5.01 -8.70 1.22
N LEU A 51 -3.78 -8.27 0.96
CA LEU A 51 -3.49 -7.00 0.28
C LEU A 51 -3.04 -7.27 -1.15
N TYR A 52 -3.71 -6.62 -2.09
CA TYR A 52 -3.39 -6.72 -3.50
C TYR A 52 -2.95 -5.37 -4.02
N LEU A 53 -1.87 -5.35 -4.79
CA LEU A 53 -1.29 -4.13 -5.36
C LEU A 53 -1.38 -4.19 -6.86
N ARG A 54 -1.70 -3.05 -7.45
CA ARG A 54 -1.75 -2.90 -8.90
C ARG A 54 -0.61 -1.97 -9.33
N LEU A 55 0.31 -2.49 -10.14
CA LEU A 55 1.39 -1.72 -10.71
C LEU A 55 1.23 -1.65 -12.22
N SER A 56 1.51 -0.47 -12.77
CA SER A 56 1.49 -0.26 -14.20
C SER A 56 2.85 -0.53 -14.80
N ASP A 57 2.89 -1.23 -15.93
CA ASP A 57 4.12 -1.53 -16.67
C ASP A 57 4.08 -0.85 -18.03
N ASP A 58 4.97 0.11 -18.25
CA ASP A 58 5.16 0.77 -19.53
C ASP A 58 6.38 0.23 -20.30
N GLY A 59 6.96 -0.87 -19.82
CA GLY A 59 8.20 -1.44 -20.36
C GLY A 59 9.48 -0.83 -19.82
N HIS A 60 9.38 0.26 -19.06
CA HIS A 60 10.52 0.99 -18.51
C HIS A 60 10.38 1.26 -17.01
N SER A 61 9.55 0.49 -16.33
CA SER A 61 9.20 0.77 -14.95
C SER A 61 10.28 0.33 -13.98
N LYS A 62 10.86 1.30 -13.27
CA LYS A 62 11.80 1.05 -12.19
C LYS A 62 11.13 0.28 -11.04
N LYS A 63 9.86 0.57 -10.76
CA LYS A 63 9.11 -0.10 -9.68
C LYS A 63 8.97 -1.60 -9.93
N LEU A 64 8.75 -2.03 -11.18
CA LEU A 64 8.64 -3.46 -11.50
C LEU A 64 9.98 -4.18 -11.40
N ALA A 65 11.07 -3.53 -11.81
CA ALA A 65 12.41 -4.09 -11.65
C ALA A 65 12.74 -4.28 -10.16
N PHE A 66 12.44 -3.30 -9.32
CA PHE A 66 12.63 -3.40 -7.87
C PHE A 66 11.70 -4.44 -7.25
N ALA A 67 10.44 -4.50 -7.67
CA ALA A 67 9.48 -5.48 -7.15
C ALA A 67 9.93 -6.92 -7.39
N GLY A 68 10.59 -7.17 -8.53
CA GLY A 68 11.10 -8.50 -8.86
C GLY A 68 12.33 -8.93 -8.06
N THR A 69 13.06 -7.97 -7.45
CA THR A 69 14.32 -8.24 -6.74
C THR A 69 14.27 -7.94 -5.24
N THR A 70 13.24 -7.24 -4.79
CA THR A 70 13.08 -6.88 -3.37
C THR A 70 12.69 -8.12 -2.56
N GLU A 71 13.45 -8.42 -1.52
CA GLU A 71 13.14 -9.52 -0.61
C GLU A 71 12.15 -9.08 0.46
N GLU A 72 12.38 -7.90 1.06
CA GLU A 72 11.50 -7.34 2.08
C GLU A 72 10.86 -6.07 1.56
N THR A 73 9.56 -5.97 1.68
CA THR A 73 8.75 -4.86 1.18
C THR A 73 8.02 -4.20 2.34
N CYS A 74 7.83 -2.91 2.23
CA CYS A 74 7.07 -2.15 3.20
C CYS A 74 5.98 -1.34 2.50
N LEU A 75 4.75 -1.46 2.99
CA LEU A 75 3.61 -0.67 2.51
C LEU A 75 3.16 0.25 3.63
N VAL A 76 3.02 1.53 3.34
CA VAL A 76 2.62 2.53 4.33
C VAL A 76 1.32 3.19 3.91
N CYS A 77 0.31 3.09 4.77
CA CYS A 77 -0.94 3.83 4.65
C CYS A 77 -1.02 4.81 5.81
N TYR A 78 -1.41 6.03 5.54
CA TYR A 78 -1.55 7.02 6.61
C TYR A 78 -2.52 8.12 6.22
N ASP A 79 -3.01 8.84 7.22
CA ASP A 79 -3.80 10.05 7.01
C ASP A 79 -3.64 10.98 8.20
N VAL A 80 -3.78 12.26 7.94
CA VAL A 80 -3.73 13.32 8.96
C VAL A 80 -4.90 14.26 8.73
N ALA A 81 -5.76 14.40 9.71
CA ALA A 81 -6.93 15.28 9.64
C ALA A 81 -7.27 15.84 11.00
N ASP A 82 -7.46 17.17 11.08
CA ASP A 82 -7.92 17.87 12.27
C ASP A 82 -7.11 17.59 13.55
N GLY A 83 -5.78 17.47 13.40
CA GLY A 83 -4.88 17.20 14.52
C GLY A 83 -4.77 15.73 14.89
N ASP A 84 -5.58 14.86 14.30
CA ASP A 84 -5.51 13.43 14.49
C ASP A 84 -4.76 12.79 13.32
N SER A 85 -3.96 11.78 13.63
CA SER A 85 -3.22 11.04 12.61
C SER A 85 -3.24 9.55 12.92
N TRP A 86 -3.10 8.77 11.87
CA TRP A 86 -2.89 7.33 12.00
C TRP A 86 -1.94 6.87 10.89
N SER A 87 -1.25 5.78 11.14
CA SER A 87 -0.39 5.14 10.15
C SER A 87 -0.41 3.63 10.35
N ILE A 88 -0.35 2.92 9.23
CA ILE A 88 -0.24 1.47 9.21
C ILE A 88 0.97 1.13 8.35
N VAL A 89 1.85 0.32 8.89
CA VAL A 89 3.03 -0.18 8.20
C VAL A 89 2.88 -1.69 8.05
N VAL A 90 2.88 -2.15 6.81
CA VAL A 90 2.80 -3.58 6.49
C VAL A 90 4.15 -4.00 5.94
N GLU A 91 4.79 -4.94 6.60
CA GLU A 91 6.07 -5.50 6.16
C GLU A 91 5.84 -6.93 5.68
N GLY A 92 6.42 -7.27 4.55
CA GLY A 92 6.24 -8.60 3.99
C GLY A 92 6.90 -8.75 2.63
N ARG A 93 6.43 -9.73 1.88
CA ARG A 93 6.98 -10.06 0.58
C ARG A 93 5.93 -9.93 -0.51
N LEU A 94 6.36 -9.40 -1.64
CA LEU A 94 5.52 -9.32 -2.83
C LEU A 94 5.56 -10.63 -3.60
N ARG A 95 4.38 -11.08 -4.00
CA ARG A 95 4.21 -12.23 -4.88
C ARG A 95 3.41 -11.80 -6.11
N ARG A 96 4.00 -11.94 -7.27
CA ARG A 96 3.29 -11.65 -8.52
C ARG A 96 2.17 -12.67 -8.71
N LEU A 97 0.97 -12.22 -9.00
CA LEU A 97 -0.14 -13.11 -9.33
C LEU A 97 0.11 -13.75 -10.69
N ASP A 98 -0.14 -15.06 -10.80
CA ASP A 98 -0.09 -15.72 -12.09
C ASP A 98 -1.32 -15.34 -12.93
N PRO A 99 -1.34 -15.67 -14.25
CA PRO A 99 -2.46 -15.29 -15.10
C PRO A 99 -3.82 -15.85 -14.64
N GLU A 100 -3.84 -17.04 -14.06
CA GLU A 100 -5.08 -17.64 -13.56
C GLU A 100 -5.60 -16.90 -12.34
N GLU A 101 -4.73 -16.53 -11.41
CA GLU A 101 -5.08 -15.76 -10.23
C GLU A 101 -5.57 -14.35 -10.62
N ARG A 102 -4.91 -13.73 -11.58
CA ARG A 102 -5.30 -12.44 -12.12
C ARG A 102 -6.67 -12.48 -12.76
N ASP A 103 -6.96 -13.54 -13.53
CA ASP A 103 -8.23 -13.71 -14.22
C ASP A 103 -9.40 -13.97 -13.25
N ALA A 104 -9.11 -14.40 -12.02
CA ALA A 104 -10.11 -14.51 -10.97
C ALA A 104 -10.63 -13.14 -10.52
N PHE A 105 -9.88 -12.07 -10.75
CA PHE A 105 -10.39 -10.71 -10.66
C PHE A 105 -11.01 -10.37 -12.01
N ASP A 106 -12.34 -10.29 -12.10
CA ASP A 106 -12.96 -9.82 -13.33
C ASP A 106 -12.64 -8.33 -13.55
N ALA A 107 -12.81 -7.85 -14.78
CA ALA A 107 -12.45 -6.48 -15.14
C ALA A 107 -13.22 -5.45 -14.30
N THR A 108 -14.46 -5.74 -13.95
CA THR A 108 -15.29 -4.87 -13.12
C THR A 108 -14.75 -4.80 -11.68
N ALA A 109 -14.42 -5.94 -11.11
CA ALA A 109 -13.87 -6.01 -9.75
C ALA A 109 -12.53 -5.26 -9.66
N ILE A 110 -11.67 -5.38 -10.67
CA ILE A 110 -10.41 -4.64 -10.72
C ILE A 110 -10.67 -3.13 -10.74
N ASN A 111 -11.59 -2.68 -11.57
CA ASN A 111 -11.92 -1.26 -11.69
C ASN A 111 -12.56 -0.71 -10.42
N ASP A 112 -13.41 -1.48 -9.76
CA ASP A 112 -14.10 -1.06 -8.55
C ASP A 112 -13.21 -1.12 -7.31
N ALA A 113 -12.27 -2.07 -7.27
CA ALA A 113 -11.39 -2.27 -6.11
C ALA A 113 -10.21 -1.31 -6.08
N PHE A 114 -9.79 -0.78 -7.22
CA PHE A 114 -8.61 0.08 -7.31
C PHE A 114 -8.95 1.45 -7.86
N ASP A 115 -8.42 2.49 -7.23
CA ASP A 115 -8.45 3.84 -7.77
C ASP A 115 -7.50 3.96 -8.95
N ASP A 116 -7.87 4.87 -9.86
CA ASP A 116 -7.10 5.16 -11.06
C ASP A 116 -5.95 6.11 -10.71
N LEU A 117 -4.91 5.58 -10.09
CA LEU A 117 -3.74 6.37 -9.72
C LEU A 117 -2.81 6.51 -10.93
N ARG A 118 -2.89 7.66 -11.60
CA ARG A 118 -2.03 7.97 -12.73
C ARG A 118 -0.87 8.84 -12.28
N VAL A 119 0.32 8.28 -12.33
CA VAL A 119 1.55 9.00 -12.01
C VAL A 119 2.11 9.69 -13.27
N PHE A 120 1.78 9.16 -14.45
CA PHE A 120 2.25 9.68 -15.73
C PHE A 120 1.09 9.81 -16.70
N ASP A 121 1.24 10.78 -17.63
CA ASP A 121 0.27 11.07 -18.69
C ASP A 121 0.44 10.06 -19.84
N GLU A 122 0.08 8.80 -19.57
CA GLU A 122 0.20 7.72 -20.54
C GLU A 122 -1.17 7.26 -21.02
N SER A 123 -1.20 6.79 -22.27
CA SER A 123 -2.40 6.16 -22.80
C SER A 123 -2.66 4.84 -22.08
N ILE A 124 -3.90 4.63 -21.62
CA ILE A 124 -4.31 3.37 -20.94
C ILE A 124 -4.03 2.14 -21.82
N GLN A 125 -4.00 2.31 -23.14
CA GLN A 125 -3.77 1.22 -24.08
C GLN A 125 -2.32 0.75 -24.12
N ASP A 126 -1.38 1.62 -23.70
CA ASP A 126 0.05 1.32 -23.74
C ASP A 126 0.59 0.81 -22.41
N VAL A 127 -0.28 0.66 -21.41
CA VAL A 127 0.11 0.29 -20.05
C VAL A 127 -0.42 -1.10 -19.72
N GLU A 128 0.49 -2.02 -19.40
CA GLU A 128 0.13 -3.32 -18.87
C GLU A 128 0.02 -3.23 -17.35
N VAL A 129 -1.04 -3.80 -16.81
CA VAL A 129 -1.28 -3.83 -15.36
C VAL A 129 -0.77 -5.16 -14.81
N VAL A 130 0.12 -5.07 -13.82
CA VAL A 130 0.65 -6.24 -13.12
C VAL A 130 0.11 -6.25 -11.71
N MET A 131 -0.42 -7.40 -11.28
CA MET A 131 -0.99 -7.58 -9.96
C MET A 131 -0.03 -8.33 -9.05
N PHE A 132 0.09 -7.85 -7.82
CA PHE A 132 0.87 -8.48 -6.76
C PHE A 132 0.02 -8.69 -5.53
N GLU A 133 0.30 -9.75 -4.79
CA GLU A 133 -0.19 -9.93 -3.44
C GLU A 133 0.95 -9.60 -2.48
N LEU A 134 0.67 -8.80 -1.46
CA LEU A 134 1.61 -8.58 -0.37
C LEU A 134 1.33 -9.60 0.73
N ASP A 135 2.25 -10.55 0.87
CA ASP A 135 2.20 -11.54 1.93
C ASP A 135 2.75 -10.90 3.19
N ALA A 136 1.84 -10.44 4.04
CA ALA A 136 2.18 -9.67 5.22
C ALA A 136 2.80 -10.56 6.31
N GLU A 137 4.01 -10.25 6.72
CA GLU A 137 4.69 -10.91 7.83
C GLU A 137 4.49 -10.14 9.13
N ARG A 138 4.38 -8.81 9.04
CA ARG A 138 4.20 -7.94 10.20
C ARG A 138 3.34 -6.74 9.83
N VAL A 139 2.36 -6.45 10.67
CA VAL A 139 1.49 -5.28 10.51
C VAL A 139 1.51 -4.48 11.81
N THR A 140 1.81 -3.20 11.70
CA THR A 140 1.84 -2.28 12.83
C THR A 140 0.98 -1.08 12.53
N GLY A 141 0.02 -0.80 13.40
CA GLY A 141 -0.83 0.38 13.29
C GLY A 141 -0.71 1.26 14.51
N ARG A 142 -0.62 2.56 14.30
CA ARG A 142 -0.60 3.55 15.38
C ARG A 142 -1.53 4.70 15.04
N ARG A 143 -2.15 5.25 16.05
CA ARG A 143 -3.03 6.41 15.91
C ARG A 143 -2.78 7.40 17.05
N THR A 144 -3.22 8.65 16.85
CA THR A 144 -3.20 9.66 17.90
C THR A 144 -4.05 9.18 19.08
N GLY A 145 -3.47 9.23 20.26
CA GLY A 145 -4.17 8.91 21.50
C GLY A 145 -4.90 10.12 22.06
N GLU A 146 -5.75 9.88 23.05
CA GLU A 146 -6.42 10.95 23.76
C GLU A 146 -5.42 11.75 24.60
N HIS A 147 -5.63 13.05 24.65
CA HIS A 147 -4.84 13.91 25.52
C HIS A 147 -5.24 13.66 26.97
N VAL A 148 -4.25 13.46 27.78
CA VAL A 148 -4.42 13.30 29.22
C VAL A 148 -3.97 14.56 29.91
#